data_779a5756286301517e1ee5c3392b9b53
#
_entry.id   779a5756286301517e1ee5c3392b9b53
#
_cell.length_a   1.000
_cell.length_b   1.000
_cell.length_c   1.000
_cell.angle_alpha   90.00
_cell.angle_beta   90.00
_cell.angle_gamma   90.00
#
_symmetry.space_group_name_H-M   'P 1'
#
loop_
_entity.id
_entity.type
_entity.pdbx_description
1 polymer ?
#
loop_
_entity_poly.entity_id
_entity_poly.type
_entity_poly.pdbx_seq_one_letter_code
_entity_poly.pdbx_strand_id
1 'polypeptide(L)'
;MTGLDQIGPRLRAARQERGLTLEELAERAGMSTSTLSRLESGKRQANLELLVPLTRQLGIRIDDLVPAEHPDPRVRRPATTRHGHVVAPLTRESSPVQTYKVTFPPSDEAPAPRVHDGFEWFYVLSGRIRLVLDDQELILARGEAAEFDTRTPHSISAVGTRPAEVISIFNAAGERMHTLTAPS
;
A
#
# COMPACT_ATOMS: atom_id res chain seq x y z
N MET A 1 26.46 -11.64 -11.81
CA MET A 1 26.31 -10.21 -12.20
C MET A 1 25.73 -9.52 -10.98
N THR A 2 26.43 -8.57 -10.42
CA THR A 2 25.96 -7.83 -9.25
C THR A 2 24.79 -6.93 -9.67
N GLY A 3 23.80 -6.74 -8.81
CA GLY A 3 22.63 -5.89 -9.14
C GLY A 3 22.97 -4.45 -9.56
N LEU A 4 24.21 -4.01 -9.32
CA LEU A 4 24.72 -2.71 -9.72
C LEU A 4 24.92 -2.57 -11.25
N ASP A 5 25.17 -3.66 -11.96
CA ASP A 5 25.32 -3.66 -13.43
C ASP A 5 24.02 -3.30 -14.15
N GLN A 6 22.89 -3.38 -13.46
CA GLN A 6 21.55 -3.08 -13.99
C GLN A 6 21.13 -1.61 -13.82
N ILE A 7 21.86 -0.83 -13.04
CA ILE A 7 21.49 0.58 -12.76
C ILE A 7 21.45 1.40 -14.05
N GLY A 8 22.49 1.29 -14.88
CA GLY A 8 22.58 2.04 -16.14
C GLY A 8 21.45 1.71 -17.12
N PRO A 9 21.22 0.44 -17.47
CA PRO A 9 20.10 0.02 -18.32
C PRO A 9 18.72 0.46 -17.78
N ARG A 10 18.48 0.37 -16.47
CA ARG A 10 17.21 0.79 -15.86
C ARG A 10 17.02 2.30 -15.89
N LEU A 11 18.08 3.07 -15.65
CA LEU A 11 18.06 4.52 -15.77
C LEU A 11 17.69 4.93 -17.20
N ARG A 12 18.32 4.29 -18.20
CA ARG A 12 17.99 4.51 -19.61
C ARG A 12 16.55 4.18 -19.95
N ALA A 13 16.04 3.05 -19.48
CA ALA A 13 14.64 2.66 -19.67
C ALA A 13 13.68 3.70 -19.06
N ALA A 14 13.90 4.11 -17.83
CA ALA A 14 13.08 5.12 -17.15
C ALA A 14 13.11 6.49 -17.86
N ARG A 15 14.23 6.88 -18.46
CA ARG A 15 14.31 8.08 -19.29
C ARG A 15 13.48 7.95 -20.56
N GLN A 16 13.62 6.83 -21.26
CA GLN A 16 12.92 6.57 -22.54
C GLN A 16 11.40 6.48 -22.34
N GLU A 17 10.93 5.85 -21.26
CA GLU A 17 9.50 5.80 -20.90
C GLU A 17 8.88 7.20 -20.72
N ARG A 18 9.71 8.19 -20.37
CA ARG A 18 9.28 9.60 -20.22
C ARG A 18 9.50 10.43 -21.49
N GLY A 19 9.93 9.81 -22.58
CA GLY A 19 10.19 10.49 -23.86
C GLY A 19 11.34 11.49 -23.80
N LEU A 20 12.21 11.42 -22.79
CA LEU A 20 13.32 12.38 -22.65
C LEU A 20 14.54 11.95 -23.48
N THR A 21 15.15 12.93 -24.14
CA THR A 21 16.47 12.76 -24.75
C THR A 21 17.57 12.69 -23.67
N LEU A 22 18.76 12.27 -24.07
CA LEU A 22 19.91 12.22 -23.15
C LEU A 22 20.31 13.64 -22.72
N GLU A 23 20.25 14.60 -23.63
CA GLU A 23 20.55 16.01 -23.41
C GLU A 23 19.59 16.63 -22.41
N GLU A 24 18.28 16.46 -22.62
CA GLU A 24 17.25 17.02 -21.75
C GLU A 24 17.35 16.50 -20.32
N LEU A 25 17.56 15.19 -20.12
CA LEU A 25 17.72 14.66 -18.77
C LEU A 25 19.01 15.13 -18.12
N ALA A 26 20.13 15.19 -18.86
CA ALA A 26 21.40 15.66 -18.35
C ALA A 26 21.32 17.12 -17.90
N GLU A 27 20.72 17.99 -18.69
CA GLU A 27 20.49 19.41 -18.38
C GLU A 27 19.63 19.55 -17.11
N ARG A 28 18.48 18.88 -17.04
CA ARG A 28 17.58 18.92 -15.88
C ARG A 28 18.24 18.41 -14.59
N ALA A 29 19.12 17.43 -14.72
CA ALA A 29 19.84 16.85 -13.58
C ALA A 29 21.13 17.60 -13.23
N GLY A 30 21.48 18.68 -13.95
CA GLY A 30 22.66 19.50 -13.71
C GLY A 30 23.99 18.78 -13.99
N MET A 31 24.02 17.87 -14.97
CA MET A 31 25.23 17.13 -15.34
C MET A 31 25.51 17.15 -16.84
N SER A 32 26.74 16.78 -17.24
CA SER A 32 27.06 16.69 -18.66
C SER A 32 26.41 15.47 -19.31
N THR A 33 26.02 15.61 -20.59
CA THR A 33 25.51 14.52 -21.43
C THR A 33 26.47 13.33 -21.46
N SER A 34 27.79 13.58 -21.50
CA SER A 34 28.81 12.53 -21.48
C SER A 34 28.83 11.74 -20.17
N THR A 35 28.57 12.41 -19.04
CA THR A 35 28.44 11.76 -17.72
C THR A 35 27.24 10.82 -17.70
N LEU A 36 26.07 11.30 -18.12
CA LEU A 36 24.85 10.50 -18.18
C LEU A 36 24.98 9.32 -19.15
N SER A 37 25.56 9.55 -20.35
CA SER A 37 25.81 8.49 -21.35
C SER A 37 26.68 7.36 -20.79
N ARG A 38 27.77 7.70 -20.10
CA ARG A 38 28.65 6.72 -19.47
C ARG A 38 27.98 5.98 -18.31
N LEU A 39 27.12 6.66 -17.57
CA LEU A 39 26.34 6.06 -16.48
C LEU A 39 25.31 5.06 -17.04
N GLU A 40 24.53 5.45 -18.06
CA GLU A 40 23.55 4.58 -18.71
C GLU A 40 24.19 3.36 -19.40
N SER A 41 25.40 3.52 -19.91
CA SER A 41 26.15 2.43 -20.55
C SER A 41 26.99 1.56 -19.59
N GLY A 42 26.92 1.83 -18.27
CA GLY A 42 27.69 1.11 -17.26
C GLY A 42 29.20 1.40 -17.28
N LYS A 43 29.66 2.36 -18.10
CA LYS A 43 31.07 2.78 -18.20
C LYS A 43 31.50 3.75 -17.09
N ARG A 44 30.58 4.18 -16.26
CA ARG A 44 30.78 5.00 -15.06
C ARG A 44 30.06 4.37 -13.89
N GLN A 45 30.75 4.25 -12.76
CA GLN A 45 30.15 3.74 -11.54
C GLN A 45 29.06 4.71 -11.03
N ALA A 46 27.91 4.15 -10.69
CA ALA A 46 26.83 4.89 -10.05
C ALA A 46 27.19 5.24 -8.60
N ASN A 47 26.92 6.47 -8.22
CA ASN A 47 26.97 6.93 -6.84
C ASN A 47 25.74 7.80 -6.53
N LEU A 48 25.50 8.07 -5.25
CA LEU A 48 24.33 8.83 -4.82
C LEU A 48 24.31 10.26 -5.37
N GLU A 49 25.46 10.89 -5.53
CA GLU A 49 25.57 12.26 -6.06
C GLU A 49 25.02 12.36 -7.49
N LEU A 50 25.23 11.31 -8.30
CA LEU A 50 24.72 11.22 -9.66
C LEU A 50 23.26 10.73 -9.69
N LEU A 51 22.90 9.76 -8.85
CA LEU A 51 21.58 9.13 -8.91
C LEU A 51 20.47 10.01 -8.33
N VAL A 52 20.72 10.75 -7.24
CA VAL A 52 19.70 11.56 -6.59
C VAL A 52 19.10 12.64 -7.51
N PRO A 53 19.87 13.43 -8.26
CA PRO A 53 19.31 14.38 -9.21
C PRO A 53 18.50 13.70 -10.32
N LEU A 54 19.01 12.58 -10.86
CA LEU A 54 18.36 11.83 -11.94
C LEU A 54 17.03 11.23 -11.51
N THR A 55 16.99 10.58 -10.35
CA THR A 55 15.75 9.96 -9.84
C THR A 55 14.67 11.01 -9.53
N ARG A 56 15.06 12.19 -9.05
CA ARG A 56 14.14 13.32 -8.85
C ARG A 56 13.52 13.80 -10.17
N GLN A 57 14.35 13.97 -11.22
CA GLN A 57 13.86 14.42 -12.53
C GLN A 57 12.99 13.36 -13.21
N LEU A 58 13.29 12.09 -12.99
CA LEU A 58 12.51 10.97 -13.51
C LEU A 58 11.28 10.63 -12.66
N GLY A 59 11.14 11.17 -11.44
CA GLY A 59 10.04 10.82 -10.54
C GLY A 59 10.04 9.34 -10.15
N ILE A 60 11.23 8.73 -9.98
CA ILE A 60 11.41 7.34 -9.53
C ILE A 60 12.18 7.29 -8.22
N ARG A 61 12.14 6.16 -7.56
CA ARG A 61 12.93 5.91 -6.35
C ARG A 61 14.29 5.32 -6.72
N ILE A 62 15.30 5.53 -5.87
CA ILE A 62 16.62 4.87 -6.05
C ILE A 62 16.46 3.35 -6.04
N ASP A 63 15.55 2.82 -5.22
CA ASP A 63 15.25 1.39 -5.15
C ASP A 63 14.75 0.80 -6.48
N ASP A 64 14.14 1.61 -7.35
CA ASP A 64 13.70 1.17 -8.68
C ASP A 64 14.88 0.92 -9.63
N LEU A 65 16.04 1.54 -9.36
CA LEU A 65 17.26 1.36 -10.12
C LEU A 65 18.10 0.17 -9.64
N VAL A 66 17.99 -0.19 -8.36
CA VAL A 66 18.75 -1.30 -7.77
C VAL A 66 17.83 -2.52 -7.68
N PRO A 67 18.02 -3.55 -8.53
CA PRO A 67 17.21 -4.76 -8.40
C PRO A 67 17.54 -5.42 -7.07
N ALA A 68 16.53 -5.63 -6.25
CA ALA A 68 16.64 -6.61 -5.17
C ALA A 68 16.74 -8.00 -5.82
N GLU A 69 17.84 -8.68 -5.61
CA GLU A 69 18.04 -10.08 -6.04
C GLU A 69 17.07 -11.01 -5.31
N HIS A 70 15.88 -11.06 -5.41
CA HIS A 70 14.83 -11.71 -4.64
C HIS A 70 14.34 -10.89 -3.43
N PRO A 71 13.46 -9.90 -3.66
CA PRO A 71 12.87 -9.18 -2.54
C PRO A 71 12.16 -10.19 -1.63
N ASP A 72 12.47 -10.15 -0.33
CA ASP A 72 11.74 -10.95 0.66
C ASP A 72 10.24 -10.70 0.46
N PRO A 73 9.44 -11.72 0.08
CA PRO A 73 8.01 -11.53 -0.20
C PRO A 73 7.21 -11.24 1.06
N ARG A 74 7.78 -11.46 2.23
CA ARG A 74 7.09 -11.26 3.50
C ARG A 74 6.77 -9.79 3.73
N VAL A 75 5.56 -9.53 4.19
CA VAL A 75 5.14 -8.20 4.62
C VAL A 75 5.50 -8.02 6.09
N ARG A 76 6.33 -7.03 6.40
CA ARG A 76 6.80 -6.72 7.76
C ARG A 76 6.39 -5.28 8.11
N ARG A 77 5.10 -5.07 8.31
CA ARG A 77 4.55 -3.79 8.75
C ARG A 77 4.00 -3.94 10.17
N PRO A 78 4.28 -3.01 11.08
CA PRO A 78 3.77 -3.10 12.45
C PRO A 78 2.24 -2.98 12.47
N ALA A 79 1.60 -3.72 13.36
CA ALA A 79 0.20 -3.50 13.69
C ALA A 79 0.05 -2.19 14.48
N THR A 80 -1.07 -1.53 14.30
CA THR A 80 -1.44 -0.31 15.02
C THR A 80 -2.78 -0.50 15.72
N THR A 81 -2.99 0.17 16.84
CA THR A 81 -4.30 0.20 17.50
C THR A 81 -5.01 1.50 17.14
N ARG A 82 -6.24 1.38 16.60
CA ARG A 82 -7.08 2.52 16.21
C ARG A 82 -8.51 2.28 16.68
N HIS A 83 -9.08 3.24 17.38
CA HIS A 83 -10.45 3.16 17.93
C HIS A 83 -10.74 1.84 18.67
N GLY A 84 -9.75 1.31 19.40
CA GLY A 84 -9.87 0.04 20.10
C GLY A 84 -9.62 -1.22 19.25
N HIS A 85 -9.51 -1.10 17.94
CA HIS A 85 -9.23 -2.21 17.01
C HIS A 85 -7.73 -2.34 16.76
N VAL A 86 -7.23 -3.57 16.66
CA VAL A 86 -5.86 -3.82 16.22
C VAL A 86 -5.87 -4.05 14.71
N VAL A 87 -5.15 -3.21 13.97
CA VAL A 87 -5.07 -3.24 12.50
C VAL A 87 -3.66 -3.62 12.09
N ALA A 88 -3.50 -4.78 11.48
CA ALA A 88 -2.24 -5.31 10.99
C ALA A 88 -2.23 -5.32 9.45
N PRO A 89 -1.40 -4.49 8.78
CA PRO A 89 -1.28 -4.51 7.33
C PRO A 89 -0.71 -5.83 6.83
N LEU A 90 -1.34 -6.44 5.84
CA LEU A 90 -0.92 -7.69 5.20
C LEU A 90 -0.33 -7.48 3.81
N THR A 91 -0.39 -6.26 3.28
CA THR A 91 0.21 -5.86 2.01
C THR A 91 1.23 -4.75 2.19
N ARG A 92 2.11 -4.56 1.20
CA ARG A 92 3.03 -3.42 1.16
C ARG A 92 2.24 -2.14 0.83
N GLU A 93 2.78 -0.98 1.21
CA GLU A 93 2.17 0.32 0.90
C GLU A 93 2.00 0.57 -0.61
N SER A 94 2.93 0.05 -1.40
CA SER A 94 2.89 0.14 -2.87
C SER A 94 1.96 -0.88 -3.53
N SER A 95 1.27 -1.73 -2.77
CA SER A 95 0.32 -2.70 -3.33
C SER A 95 -0.90 -1.98 -3.92
N PRO A 96 -1.38 -2.38 -5.10
CA PRO A 96 -2.59 -1.80 -5.70
C PRO A 96 -3.86 -2.11 -4.91
N VAL A 97 -3.82 -3.14 -4.07
CA VAL A 97 -4.91 -3.55 -3.17
C VAL A 97 -4.37 -3.58 -1.76
N GLN A 98 -5.06 -2.93 -0.85
CA GLN A 98 -4.70 -2.92 0.56
C GLN A 98 -5.49 -3.98 1.33
N THR A 99 -4.76 -4.84 2.03
CA THR A 99 -5.33 -5.92 2.83
C THR A 99 -4.87 -5.80 4.27
N TYR A 100 -5.79 -5.94 5.19
CA TYR A 100 -5.52 -5.84 6.63
C TYR A 100 -6.10 -7.04 7.38
N LYS A 101 -5.41 -7.47 8.41
CA LYS A 101 -6.06 -8.23 9.49
C LYS A 101 -6.54 -7.24 10.54
N VAL A 102 -7.84 -7.26 10.81
CA VAL A 102 -8.46 -6.41 11.84
C VAL A 102 -8.94 -7.30 12.98
N THR A 103 -8.56 -6.93 14.20
CA THR A 103 -9.07 -7.58 15.42
C THR A 103 -10.02 -6.61 16.11
N PHE A 104 -11.27 -7.01 16.22
CA PHE A 104 -12.33 -6.31 16.91
C PHE A 104 -12.37 -6.80 18.37
N PRO A 105 -12.30 -5.89 19.36
CA PRO A 105 -12.52 -6.27 20.74
C PRO A 105 -13.97 -6.75 20.96
N PRO A 106 -14.25 -7.49 22.04
CA PRO A 106 -15.62 -7.84 22.41
C PRO A 106 -16.48 -6.60 22.51
N SER A 107 -17.71 -6.68 21.98
CA SER A 107 -18.68 -5.58 22.06
C SER A 107 -20.09 -6.16 22.15
N ASP A 108 -20.88 -5.65 23.10
CA ASP A 108 -22.29 -6.01 23.25
C ASP A 108 -23.17 -5.14 22.35
N GLU A 109 -22.69 -3.97 21.93
CA GLU A 109 -23.43 -3.01 21.12
C GLU A 109 -22.80 -2.81 19.75
N ALA A 110 -23.63 -2.50 18.76
CA ALA A 110 -23.18 -2.06 17.45
C ALA A 110 -22.69 -0.60 17.56
N PRO A 111 -21.52 -0.27 17.02
CA PRO A 111 -21.08 1.12 16.93
C PRO A 111 -21.97 1.92 15.98
N ALA A 112 -21.91 3.26 16.09
CA ALA A 112 -22.65 4.14 15.19
C ALA A 112 -22.30 3.84 13.72
N PRO A 113 -23.30 3.75 12.83
CA PRO A 113 -23.06 3.51 11.40
C PRO A 113 -22.20 4.61 10.77
N ARG A 114 -21.39 4.22 9.78
CA ARG A 114 -20.55 5.11 8.98
C ARG A 114 -20.93 5.00 7.51
N VAL A 115 -20.62 6.05 6.75
CA VAL A 115 -20.81 6.11 5.29
C VAL A 115 -19.57 6.69 4.68
N HIS A 116 -19.05 6.03 3.64
CA HIS A 116 -17.93 6.55 2.85
C HIS A 116 -17.93 5.95 1.44
N ASP A 117 -17.17 6.54 0.51
CA ASP A 117 -17.06 6.02 -0.83
C ASP A 117 -16.24 4.73 -0.87
N GLY A 118 -16.65 3.78 -1.70
CA GLY A 118 -15.91 2.57 -2.02
C GLY A 118 -16.69 1.29 -1.75
N PHE A 119 -15.94 0.20 -1.73
CA PHE A 119 -16.43 -1.14 -1.39
C PHE A 119 -15.55 -1.73 -0.31
N GLU A 120 -16.15 -2.44 0.61
CA GLU A 120 -15.46 -3.25 1.60
C GLU A 120 -15.82 -4.72 1.40
N TRP A 121 -14.78 -5.55 1.46
CA TRP A 121 -14.89 -6.99 1.51
C TRP A 121 -14.15 -7.49 2.75
N PHE A 122 -14.76 -8.39 3.52
CA PHE A 122 -14.06 -9.05 4.60
C PHE A 122 -14.40 -10.53 4.72
N TYR A 123 -13.46 -11.29 5.34
CA TYR A 123 -13.60 -12.70 5.65
C TYR A 123 -13.31 -12.95 7.13
N VAL A 124 -14.17 -13.69 7.82
CA VAL A 124 -14.05 -13.95 9.26
C VAL A 124 -13.05 -15.09 9.51
N LEU A 125 -11.93 -14.77 10.14
CA LEU A 125 -10.89 -15.73 10.54
C LEU A 125 -11.24 -16.43 11.85
N SER A 126 -11.75 -15.69 12.84
CA SER A 126 -12.10 -16.20 14.15
C SER A 126 -13.17 -15.33 14.82
N GLY A 127 -13.90 -15.91 15.77
CA GLY A 127 -14.98 -15.24 16.47
C GLY A 127 -16.25 -15.13 15.62
N ARG A 128 -17.07 -14.14 15.95
CA ARG A 128 -18.29 -13.78 15.22
C ARG A 128 -18.33 -12.27 15.03
N ILE A 129 -18.75 -11.84 13.85
CA ILE A 129 -18.90 -10.43 13.48
C ILE A 129 -20.36 -10.09 13.32
N ARG A 130 -20.78 -9.00 13.92
CA ARG A 130 -22.02 -8.30 13.60
C ARG A 130 -21.72 -7.29 12.50
N LEU A 131 -22.40 -7.42 11.38
CA LEU A 131 -22.44 -6.45 10.30
C LEU A 131 -23.85 -5.84 10.29
N VAL A 132 -23.94 -4.54 10.49
CA VAL A 132 -25.17 -3.79 10.28
C VAL A 132 -25.06 -3.06 8.96
N LEU A 133 -26.01 -3.25 8.07
CA LEU A 133 -26.16 -2.57 6.78
C LEU A 133 -27.55 -1.95 6.72
N ASP A 134 -27.61 -0.64 6.79
CA ASP A 134 -28.86 0.10 6.93
C ASP A 134 -29.71 -0.47 8.10
N ASP A 135 -30.85 -1.05 7.82
CA ASP A 135 -31.74 -1.65 8.81
C ASP A 135 -31.51 -3.16 9.06
N GLN A 136 -30.55 -3.76 8.36
CA GLN A 136 -30.28 -5.19 8.46
C GLN A 136 -29.12 -5.49 9.39
N GLU A 137 -29.32 -6.38 10.35
CA GLU A 137 -28.26 -6.94 11.17
C GLU A 137 -27.96 -8.38 10.72
N LEU A 138 -26.69 -8.64 10.40
CA LEU A 138 -26.16 -9.93 9.98
C LEU A 138 -25.10 -10.38 10.97
N ILE A 139 -25.15 -11.64 11.40
CA ILE A 139 -24.10 -12.26 12.20
C ILE A 139 -23.32 -13.23 11.32
N LEU A 140 -22.04 -12.91 11.10
CA LEU A 140 -21.14 -13.76 10.34
C LEU A 140 -20.25 -14.55 11.29
N ALA A 141 -20.17 -15.85 11.07
CA ALA A 141 -19.29 -16.77 11.78
C ALA A 141 -17.97 -17.00 11.04
N ARG A 142 -17.04 -17.68 11.69
CA ARG A 142 -15.78 -18.10 11.05
C ARG A 142 -16.03 -18.82 9.73
N GLY A 143 -15.33 -18.42 8.68
CA GLY A 143 -15.42 -19.00 7.33
C GLY A 143 -16.39 -18.27 6.42
N GLU A 144 -17.16 -17.32 6.93
CA GLU A 144 -18.08 -16.51 6.14
C GLU A 144 -17.43 -15.20 5.70
N ALA A 145 -17.90 -14.66 4.58
CA ALA A 145 -17.46 -13.40 4.01
C ALA A 145 -18.65 -12.49 3.73
N ALA A 146 -18.40 -11.18 3.70
CA ALA A 146 -19.33 -10.17 3.23
C ALA A 146 -18.65 -9.21 2.27
N GLU A 147 -19.41 -8.69 1.32
CA GLU A 147 -19.04 -7.63 0.40
C GLU A 147 -20.20 -6.65 0.31
N PHE A 148 -19.92 -5.36 0.43
CA PHE A 148 -20.95 -4.32 0.36
C PHE A 148 -20.39 -2.97 -0.10
N ASP A 149 -21.30 -2.14 -0.63
CA ASP A 149 -21.03 -0.74 -0.97
C ASP A 149 -21.02 0.09 0.32
N THR A 150 -19.90 0.74 0.60
CA THR A 150 -19.72 1.52 1.84
C THR A 150 -20.47 2.85 1.87
N ARG A 151 -21.17 3.20 0.78
CA ARG A 151 -22.14 4.29 0.75
C ARG A 151 -23.46 3.90 1.46
N THR A 152 -23.70 2.62 1.67
CA THR A 152 -24.73 2.15 2.59
C THR A 152 -24.28 2.38 4.03
N PRO A 153 -25.11 2.98 4.90
CA PRO A 153 -24.81 3.10 6.32
C PRO A 153 -24.46 1.73 6.90
N HIS A 154 -23.27 1.62 7.48
CA HIS A 154 -22.75 0.33 7.95
C HIS A 154 -21.99 0.44 9.26
N SER A 155 -21.99 -0.64 10.04
CA SER A 155 -21.09 -0.80 11.16
C SER A 155 -20.69 -2.26 11.34
N ILE A 156 -19.48 -2.47 11.86
CA ILE A 156 -18.89 -3.78 12.09
C ILE A 156 -18.41 -3.86 13.54
N SER A 157 -18.78 -4.94 14.24
CA SER A 157 -18.34 -5.20 15.62
C SER A 157 -18.21 -6.70 15.89
N ALA A 158 -17.43 -7.06 16.90
CA ALA A 158 -17.42 -8.43 17.40
C ALA A 158 -18.70 -8.72 18.20
N VAL A 159 -19.13 -9.99 18.23
CA VAL A 159 -20.26 -10.47 19.01
C VAL A 159 -19.81 -11.44 20.09
N GLY A 160 -20.22 -11.20 21.32
CA GLY A 160 -19.94 -12.05 22.45
C GLY A 160 -18.71 -11.58 23.24
N THR A 161 -18.17 -12.48 24.06
CA THR A 161 -17.14 -12.17 25.07
C THR A 161 -15.69 -12.32 24.57
N ARG A 162 -15.49 -12.71 23.32
CA ARG A 162 -14.17 -12.92 22.73
C ARG A 162 -13.95 -11.96 21.55
N PRO A 163 -12.70 -11.56 21.31
CA PRO A 163 -12.36 -10.81 20.11
C PRO A 163 -12.73 -11.59 18.83
N ALA A 164 -13.03 -10.88 17.76
CA ALA A 164 -13.19 -11.44 16.43
C ALA A 164 -12.10 -10.91 15.51
N GLU A 165 -11.62 -11.75 14.60
CA GLU A 165 -10.61 -11.38 13.62
C GLU A 165 -11.14 -11.57 12.22
N VAL A 166 -10.86 -10.59 11.37
CA VAL A 166 -11.19 -10.63 9.94
C VAL A 166 -9.97 -10.30 9.08
N ILE A 167 -9.98 -10.75 7.85
CA ILE A 167 -9.21 -10.12 6.77
C ILE A 167 -10.15 -9.16 6.07
N SER A 168 -9.77 -7.88 5.97
CA SER A 168 -10.49 -6.87 5.19
C SER A 168 -9.66 -6.43 4.00
N ILE A 169 -10.34 -6.24 2.87
CA ILE A 169 -9.78 -5.71 1.63
C ILE A 169 -10.53 -4.42 1.31
N PHE A 170 -9.76 -3.35 1.07
CA PHE A 170 -10.29 -2.05 0.68
C PHE A 170 -9.75 -1.67 -0.70
N ASN A 171 -10.57 -0.99 -1.49
CA ASN A 171 -10.06 -0.26 -2.63
C ASN A 171 -9.41 1.07 -2.16
N ALA A 172 -8.69 1.75 -3.06
CA ALA A 172 -7.95 2.98 -2.73
C ALA A 172 -8.83 4.12 -2.16
N ALA A 173 -10.13 4.13 -2.44
CA ALA A 173 -11.07 5.10 -1.87
C ALA A 173 -11.45 4.74 -0.43
N GLY A 174 -11.73 3.46 -0.15
CA GLY A 174 -12.09 2.98 1.18
C GLY A 174 -10.93 3.00 2.19
N GLU A 175 -9.71 2.80 1.73
CA GLU A 175 -8.51 2.82 2.58
C GLU A 175 -8.35 4.14 3.34
N ARG A 176 -8.61 5.28 2.69
CA ARG A 176 -8.41 6.61 3.29
C ARG A 176 -9.26 6.86 4.53
N MET A 177 -10.44 6.28 4.59
CA MET A 177 -11.36 6.44 5.73
C MET A 177 -10.99 5.54 6.92
N HIS A 178 -10.39 4.38 6.65
CA HIS A 178 -9.98 3.44 7.70
C HIS A 178 -8.54 3.67 8.19
N THR A 179 -7.72 4.35 7.39
CA THR A 179 -6.28 4.56 7.67
C THR A 179 -5.91 6.00 8.01
N LEU A 180 -6.70 7.00 7.62
CA LEU A 180 -6.44 8.40 7.94
C LEU A 180 -7.02 8.78 9.30
N THR A 181 -6.19 9.45 10.07
CA THR A 181 -6.57 10.19 11.28
C THR A 181 -7.65 11.22 10.94
N ALA A 182 -8.67 11.33 11.81
CA ALA A 182 -9.49 12.53 11.81
C ALA A 182 -8.57 13.78 11.88
N PRO A 183 -8.85 14.84 11.11
CA PRO A 183 -8.17 16.11 11.33
C PRO A 183 -8.47 16.56 12.76
N SER A 184 -7.42 16.99 13.45
CA SER A 184 -7.45 17.61 14.77
C SER A 184 -8.30 18.88 14.76
#